data_f35b8d739efed5f14705ff2cebbe7bca
#
_entry.id   f35b8d739efed5f14705ff2cebbe7bca
#
_cell.length_a   1.000
_cell.length_b   1.000
_cell.length_c   1.000
_cell.angle_alpha   90.00
_cell.angle_beta   90.00
_cell.angle_gamma   90.00
#
_symmetry.space_group_name_H-M   'P 1'
#
loop_
_entity.id
_entity.type
_entity.pdbx_description
1 polymer ?
#
loop_
_entity_poly.entity_id
_entity_poly.type
_entity_poly.pdbx_seq_one_letter_code
_entity_poly.pdbx_strand_id
1 'polypeptide(L)'
;MPRRAFDSHAPAMSTPATTAQRAGKPPHPLHNVALYRFLGPRYWAIWLGLGFVRLVNLLPLRLQLAIGRALGRIAHAFSRRDRRIADINIALCLPGLTAAERKALVKDHFESLGCALLETGLVWWASDARLRRLIKFEGTEHLDAALARGKGALMLSAHFTTLEMGARALTLLGPTSIMYLTPSNPLIAELSRRGRTRHTVQAISSDQVRDLLQNLKNNLPVWYAPDQRYTQKNSEIVPFFGHPAASNVATSRLAKISGAPVLPYFPRRRADNTGYVVHIHPPFRNFPSDDPIADTSRFHALIEANAREYPEQYLWTYKRFKRPDADPYRR
;
A
#
# COMPACT_ATOMS: atom_id res chain seq x y z
N MET A 1 -49.99 -30.64 70.58
CA MET A 1 -49.50 -29.68 69.61
C MET A 1 -48.26 -30.27 68.92
N PRO A 2 -48.36 -30.65 67.62
CA PRO A 2 -47.22 -31.17 66.88
C PRO A 2 -46.65 -30.08 65.99
N ARG A 3 -45.32 -30.01 65.97
CA ARG A 3 -44.51 -29.12 65.10
C ARG A 3 -44.57 -29.63 63.66
N ARG A 4 -44.93 -28.80 62.71
CA ARG A 4 -44.79 -29.05 61.29
C ARG A 4 -43.34 -28.78 60.87
N ALA A 5 -42.72 -29.76 60.23
CA ALA A 5 -41.44 -29.66 59.54
C ALA A 5 -41.67 -28.87 58.22
N PHE A 6 -40.78 -27.92 57.93
CA PHE A 6 -40.66 -27.21 56.66
C PHE A 6 -39.68 -27.99 55.77
N ASP A 7 -40.21 -28.59 54.74
CA ASP A 7 -39.41 -29.13 53.63
C ASP A 7 -38.86 -27.96 52.80
N SER A 8 -37.56 -27.78 52.80
CA SER A 8 -36.84 -26.84 51.93
C SER A 8 -36.44 -27.55 50.65
N HIS A 9 -37.23 -27.41 49.59
CA HIS A 9 -36.79 -27.71 48.23
C HIS A 9 -35.95 -26.56 47.71
N ALA A 10 -34.62 -26.73 47.65
CA ALA A 10 -33.72 -25.88 46.92
C ALA A 10 -33.80 -26.23 45.43
N PRO A 11 -33.98 -25.29 44.49
CA PRO A 11 -33.89 -25.56 43.07
C PRO A 11 -32.45 -25.83 42.66
N ALA A 12 -32.27 -26.89 41.89
CA ALA A 12 -31.02 -27.28 41.27
C ALA A 12 -30.41 -26.13 40.43
N MET A 13 -29.21 -25.69 40.80
CA MET A 13 -28.41 -24.74 40.02
C MET A 13 -28.03 -25.39 38.71
N SER A 14 -28.64 -24.89 37.61
CA SER A 14 -28.21 -25.20 36.28
C SER A 14 -26.80 -24.68 36.04
N THR A 15 -25.89 -25.59 35.71
CA THR A 15 -24.51 -25.33 35.30
C THR A 15 -24.52 -24.42 34.08
N PRO A 16 -23.81 -23.30 34.05
CA PRO A 16 -23.72 -22.46 32.85
C PRO A 16 -22.98 -23.24 31.76
N ALA A 17 -23.62 -23.31 30.59
CA ALA A 17 -23.07 -23.86 29.38
C ALA A 17 -21.68 -23.23 29.09
N THR A 18 -20.69 -24.06 28.95
CA THR A 18 -19.33 -23.72 28.54
C THR A 18 -19.38 -22.91 27.25
N THR A 19 -19.07 -21.64 27.35
CA THR A 19 -18.93 -20.73 26.20
C THR A 19 -17.81 -21.30 25.33
N ALA A 20 -18.15 -21.91 24.20
CA ALA A 20 -17.18 -22.35 23.21
C ALA A 20 -16.31 -21.15 22.85
N GLN A 21 -15.06 -21.15 23.31
CA GLN A 21 -14.02 -20.21 22.92
C GLN A 21 -13.97 -20.23 21.39
N ARG A 22 -14.40 -19.15 20.75
CA ARG A 22 -14.13 -18.93 19.32
C ARG A 22 -12.64 -19.04 19.16
N ALA A 23 -12.19 -20.15 18.56
CA ALA A 23 -10.81 -20.35 18.18
C ALA A 23 -10.38 -19.13 17.37
N GLY A 24 -9.51 -18.30 17.93
CA GLY A 24 -8.91 -17.17 17.24
C GLY A 24 -8.25 -17.69 15.98
N LYS A 25 -8.45 -16.97 14.87
CA LYS A 25 -7.74 -17.24 13.62
C LYS A 25 -6.26 -17.47 13.96
N PRO A 26 -5.62 -18.55 13.51
CA PRO A 26 -4.24 -18.83 13.89
C PRO A 26 -3.37 -17.61 13.56
N PRO A 27 -2.39 -17.26 14.39
CA PRO A 27 -1.50 -16.13 14.12
C PRO A 27 -0.90 -16.31 12.73
N HIS A 28 -0.82 -15.23 11.96
CA HIS A 28 -0.35 -15.24 10.58
C HIS A 28 0.99 -16.00 10.52
N PRO A 29 1.16 -17.04 9.66
CA PRO A 29 2.25 -18.02 9.77
C PRO A 29 3.66 -17.47 9.56
N LEU A 30 3.83 -16.15 9.39
CA LEU A 30 5.08 -15.48 9.03
C LEU A 30 5.68 -14.61 10.14
N HIS A 31 5.24 -14.72 11.40
CA HIS A 31 5.90 -14.00 12.48
C HIS A 31 7.28 -14.62 12.78
N ASN A 32 8.36 -13.90 12.43
CA ASN A 32 9.75 -14.26 12.74
C ASN A 32 10.22 -15.62 12.19
N VAL A 33 9.90 -15.92 10.93
CA VAL A 33 10.44 -17.12 10.28
C VAL A 33 11.95 -16.99 10.13
N ALA A 34 12.71 -17.97 10.64
CA ALA A 34 14.16 -17.96 10.54
C ALA A 34 14.62 -18.08 9.09
N LEU A 35 15.52 -17.18 8.63
CA LEU A 35 15.96 -17.09 7.23
C LEU A 35 16.67 -18.36 6.74
N TYR A 36 17.30 -19.16 7.63
CA TYR A 36 17.93 -20.42 7.24
C TYR A 36 16.96 -21.42 6.57
N ARG A 37 15.64 -21.32 6.85
CA ARG A 37 14.60 -22.14 6.18
C ARG A 37 14.47 -21.86 4.68
N PHE A 38 15.03 -20.74 4.23
CA PHE A 38 14.99 -20.29 2.84
C PHE A 38 16.35 -20.41 2.13
N LEU A 39 17.30 -21.23 2.64
CA LEU A 39 18.58 -21.46 2.00
C LEU A 39 18.55 -22.50 0.87
N GLY A 40 17.44 -23.24 0.72
CA GLY A 40 17.28 -24.24 -0.34
C GLY A 40 17.37 -23.66 -1.76
N PRO A 41 17.73 -24.47 -2.77
CA PRO A 41 18.02 -24.03 -4.15
C PRO A 41 16.89 -23.20 -4.79
N ARG A 42 15.63 -23.49 -4.46
CA ARG A 42 14.45 -22.77 -4.97
C ARG A 42 14.44 -21.26 -4.64
N TYR A 43 15.23 -20.83 -3.68
CA TYR A 43 15.32 -19.42 -3.25
C TYR A 43 16.60 -18.73 -3.69
N TRP A 44 17.57 -19.44 -4.29
CA TRP A 44 18.85 -18.88 -4.65
C TRP A 44 18.74 -17.68 -5.58
N ALA A 45 17.86 -17.72 -6.57
CA ALA A 45 17.64 -16.60 -7.46
C ALA A 45 17.19 -15.33 -6.70
N ILE A 46 16.38 -15.49 -5.65
CA ILE A 46 15.93 -14.36 -4.80
C ILE A 46 17.11 -13.84 -3.99
N TRP A 47 17.94 -14.72 -3.40
CA TRP A 47 19.11 -14.32 -2.64
C TRP A 47 20.15 -13.62 -3.50
N LEU A 48 20.41 -14.11 -4.71
CA LEU A 48 21.31 -13.47 -5.67
C LEU A 48 20.78 -12.09 -6.09
N GLY A 49 19.49 -11.99 -6.40
CA GLY A 49 18.85 -10.72 -6.70
C GLY A 49 18.94 -9.74 -5.53
N LEU A 50 18.71 -10.20 -4.31
CA LEU A 50 18.83 -9.38 -3.10
C LEU A 50 20.27 -8.91 -2.86
N GLY A 51 21.26 -9.79 -3.06
CA GLY A 51 22.68 -9.46 -3.00
C GLY A 51 23.04 -8.40 -4.04
N PHE A 52 22.56 -8.55 -5.28
CA PHE A 52 22.73 -7.57 -6.34
C PHE A 52 22.12 -6.20 -5.95
N VAL A 53 20.86 -6.16 -5.49
CA VAL A 53 20.22 -4.92 -5.03
C VAL A 53 21.02 -4.29 -3.88
N ARG A 54 21.55 -5.10 -2.96
CA ARG A 54 22.40 -4.63 -1.86
C ARG A 54 23.69 -3.98 -2.34
N LEU A 55 24.38 -4.57 -3.33
CA LEU A 55 25.59 -4.02 -3.91
C LEU A 55 25.31 -2.73 -4.66
N VAL A 56 24.29 -2.71 -5.51
CA VAL A 56 23.89 -1.50 -6.26
C VAL A 56 23.53 -0.36 -5.30
N ASN A 57 22.95 -0.65 -4.14
CA ASN A 57 22.59 0.38 -3.15
C ASN A 57 23.82 1.12 -2.54
N LEU A 58 25.04 0.62 -2.72
CA LEU A 58 26.28 1.32 -2.33
C LEU A 58 26.65 2.44 -3.30
N LEU A 59 26.15 2.41 -4.53
CA LEU A 59 26.43 3.39 -5.57
C LEU A 59 25.69 4.71 -5.34
N PRO A 60 26.12 5.82 -5.98
CA PRO A 60 25.34 7.05 -6.05
C PRO A 60 23.96 6.83 -6.68
N LEU A 61 22.93 7.60 -6.24
CA LEU A 61 21.56 7.42 -6.69
C LEU A 61 21.40 7.43 -8.22
N ARG A 62 22.06 8.38 -8.91
CA ARG A 62 21.99 8.49 -10.38
C ARG A 62 22.41 7.18 -11.08
N LEU A 63 23.46 6.53 -10.56
CA LEU A 63 23.94 5.27 -11.13
C LEU A 63 22.98 4.10 -10.81
N GLN A 64 22.43 4.07 -9.59
CA GLN A 64 21.37 3.11 -9.24
C GLN A 64 20.18 3.22 -10.19
N LEU A 65 19.68 4.44 -10.45
CA LEU A 65 18.54 4.67 -11.34
C LEU A 65 18.89 4.33 -12.81
N ALA A 66 20.14 4.58 -13.26
CA ALA A 66 20.58 4.20 -14.60
C ALA A 66 20.58 2.66 -14.78
N ILE A 67 21.08 1.92 -13.80
CA ILE A 67 21.03 0.45 -13.76
C ILE A 67 19.57 -0.02 -13.70
N GLY A 68 18.74 0.61 -12.88
CA GLY A 68 17.30 0.31 -12.78
C GLY A 68 16.60 0.45 -14.13
N ARG A 69 16.83 1.55 -14.86
CA ARG A 69 16.28 1.73 -16.20
C ARG A 69 16.77 0.66 -17.17
N ALA A 70 18.03 0.28 -17.11
CA ALA A 70 18.56 -0.81 -17.96
C ALA A 70 17.83 -2.13 -17.67
N LEU A 71 17.63 -2.48 -16.40
CA LEU A 71 16.84 -3.65 -16.00
C LEU A 71 15.38 -3.54 -16.47
N GLY A 72 14.77 -2.36 -16.36
CA GLY A 72 13.44 -2.09 -16.85
C GLY A 72 13.31 -2.30 -18.37
N ARG A 73 14.30 -1.85 -19.17
CA ARG A 73 14.34 -2.11 -20.62
C ARG A 73 14.45 -3.59 -20.94
N ILE A 74 15.25 -4.34 -20.19
CA ILE A 74 15.34 -5.80 -20.31
C ILE A 74 13.97 -6.44 -19.99
N ALA A 75 13.35 -6.07 -18.86
CA ALA A 75 12.03 -6.56 -18.50
C ALA A 75 10.98 -6.22 -19.57
N HIS A 76 11.01 -5.01 -20.13
CA HIS A 76 10.16 -4.60 -21.23
C HIS A 76 10.34 -5.51 -22.45
N ALA A 77 11.56 -5.89 -22.83
CA ALA A 77 11.80 -6.76 -23.99
C ALA A 77 11.15 -8.15 -23.81
N PHE A 78 11.19 -8.73 -22.63
CA PHE A 78 10.76 -10.10 -22.36
C PHE A 78 9.31 -10.23 -21.83
N SER A 79 8.74 -9.20 -21.17
CA SER A 79 7.42 -9.30 -20.53
C SER A 79 6.28 -8.90 -21.47
N ARG A 80 5.96 -9.74 -22.47
CA ARG A 80 4.86 -9.48 -23.44
C ARG A 80 3.51 -9.25 -22.78
N ARG A 81 3.21 -10.04 -21.72
CA ARG A 81 1.94 -9.95 -20.99
C ARG A 81 1.77 -8.60 -20.30
N ASP A 82 2.77 -8.15 -19.57
CA ASP A 82 2.66 -6.93 -18.77
C ASP A 82 2.72 -5.68 -19.66
N ARG A 83 3.49 -5.71 -20.77
CA ARG A 83 3.42 -4.66 -21.79
C ARG A 83 2.00 -4.50 -22.34
N ARG A 84 1.34 -5.62 -22.68
CA ARG A 84 -0.04 -5.58 -23.17
C ARG A 84 -1.00 -5.01 -22.15
N ILE A 85 -0.88 -5.39 -20.85
CA ILE A 85 -1.71 -4.84 -19.79
C ILE A 85 -1.48 -3.33 -19.66
N ALA A 86 -0.23 -2.89 -19.64
CA ALA A 86 0.12 -1.48 -19.57
C ALA A 86 -0.42 -0.69 -20.78
N ASP A 87 -0.25 -1.21 -22.00
CA ASP A 87 -0.76 -0.57 -23.22
C ASP A 87 -2.30 -0.41 -23.19
N ILE A 88 -3.04 -1.42 -22.74
CA ILE A 88 -4.51 -1.36 -22.59
C ILE A 88 -4.90 -0.30 -21.55
N ASN A 89 -4.25 -0.30 -20.38
CA ASN A 89 -4.55 0.67 -19.33
C ASN A 89 -4.26 2.10 -19.78
N ILE A 90 -3.12 2.33 -20.42
CA ILE A 90 -2.74 3.67 -20.93
C ILE A 90 -3.70 4.11 -22.04
N ALA A 91 -4.09 3.21 -22.96
CA ALA A 91 -5.06 3.53 -24.00
C ALA A 91 -6.43 3.93 -23.42
N LEU A 92 -6.89 3.28 -22.34
CA LEU A 92 -8.14 3.63 -21.66
C LEU A 92 -8.02 4.96 -20.89
N CYS A 93 -6.92 5.16 -20.15
CA CYS A 93 -6.79 6.28 -19.24
C CYS A 93 -6.27 7.57 -19.89
N LEU A 94 -5.51 7.45 -21.00
CA LEU A 94 -4.87 8.56 -21.72
C LEU A 94 -5.17 8.47 -23.21
N PRO A 95 -6.46 8.57 -23.62
CA PRO A 95 -6.88 8.36 -25.00
C PRO A 95 -6.34 9.39 -26.01
N GLY A 96 -5.84 10.54 -25.53
CA GLY A 96 -5.21 11.56 -26.37
C GLY A 96 -3.82 11.20 -26.90
N LEU A 97 -3.19 10.12 -26.40
CA LEU A 97 -1.88 9.70 -26.86
C LEU A 97 -1.95 8.94 -28.20
N THR A 98 -1.07 9.28 -29.12
CA THR A 98 -0.84 8.51 -30.34
C THR A 98 -0.31 7.11 -30.01
N ALA A 99 -0.38 6.18 -30.97
CA ALA A 99 0.16 4.84 -30.79
C ALA A 99 1.68 4.84 -30.51
N ALA A 100 2.43 5.81 -31.04
CA ALA A 100 3.86 5.95 -30.83
C ALA A 100 4.16 6.44 -29.41
N GLU A 101 3.46 7.49 -28.95
CA GLU A 101 3.59 8.03 -27.59
C GLU A 101 3.19 7.00 -26.53
N ARG A 102 2.12 6.23 -26.77
CA ARG A 102 1.70 5.15 -25.88
C ARG A 102 2.76 4.06 -25.76
N LYS A 103 3.37 3.64 -26.87
CA LYS A 103 4.48 2.66 -26.83
C LYS A 103 5.71 3.21 -26.10
N ALA A 104 6.03 4.48 -26.27
CA ALA A 104 7.11 5.15 -25.55
C ALA A 104 6.81 5.15 -24.06
N LEU A 105 5.60 5.57 -23.64
CA LEU A 105 5.20 5.59 -22.25
C LEU A 105 5.20 4.20 -21.60
N VAL A 106 4.80 3.15 -22.31
CA VAL A 106 4.93 1.75 -21.81
C VAL A 106 6.40 1.42 -21.51
N LYS A 107 7.33 1.80 -22.39
CA LYS A 107 8.77 1.60 -22.17
C LYS A 107 9.26 2.38 -20.96
N ASP A 108 8.90 3.65 -20.85
CA ASP A 108 9.31 4.53 -19.72
C ASP A 108 8.74 4.01 -18.39
N HIS A 109 7.52 3.48 -18.40
CA HIS A 109 6.94 2.82 -17.24
C HIS A 109 7.74 1.58 -16.80
N PHE A 110 8.21 0.75 -17.74
CA PHE A 110 9.08 -0.39 -17.40
C PHE A 110 10.44 0.08 -16.87
N GLU A 111 11.01 1.15 -17.39
CA GLU A 111 12.22 1.77 -16.83
C GLU A 111 11.98 2.24 -15.40
N SER A 112 10.81 2.84 -15.12
CA SER A 112 10.41 3.24 -13.78
C SER A 112 10.21 2.06 -12.83
N LEU A 113 9.65 0.92 -13.30
CA LEU A 113 9.57 -0.33 -12.53
C LEU A 113 10.95 -0.89 -12.18
N GLY A 114 11.89 -0.85 -13.12
CA GLY A 114 13.27 -1.27 -12.86
C GLY A 114 13.96 -0.39 -11.81
N CYS A 115 13.69 0.92 -11.81
CA CYS A 115 14.14 1.80 -10.73
C CYS A 115 13.51 1.41 -9.39
N ALA A 116 12.21 1.15 -9.33
CA ALA A 116 11.50 0.76 -8.12
C ALA A 116 12.09 -0.52 -7.49
N LEU A 117 12.50 -1.47 -8.31
CA LEU A 117 13.18 -2.68 -7.83
C LEU A 117 14.45 -2.36 -7.03
N LEU A 118 15.29 -1.47 -7.55
CA LEU A 118 16.54 -1.09 -6.89
C LEU A 118 16.32 -0.14 -5.71
N GLU A 119 15.30 0.70 -5.77
CA GLU A 119 14.87 1.57 -4.67
C GLU A 119 14.47 0.78 -3.41
N THR A 120 14.06 -0.49 -3.56
CA THR A 120 13.85 -1.39 -2.42
C THR A 120 15.10 -1.47 -1.52
N GLY A 121 16.30 -1.42 -2.12
CA GLY A 121 17.56 -1.36 -1.35
C GLY A 121 17.70 -0.09 -0.52
N LEU A 122 17.30 1.07 -1.05
CA LEU A 122 17.28 2.33 -0.30
C LEU A 122 16.28 2.26 0.84
N VAL A 123 15.08 1.77 0.57
CA VAL A 123 13.99 1.65 1.56
C VAL A 123 14.40 0.78 2.73
N TRP A 124 15.09 -0.35 2.49
CA TRP A 124 15.41 -1.32 3.53
C TRP A 124 16.71 -1.04 4.26
N TRP A 125 17.71 -0.44 3.60
CA TRP A 125 19.07 -0.38 4.14
C TRP A 125 19.69 1.00 4.24
N ALA A 126 19.12 2.02 3.58
CA ALA A 126 19.65 3.35 3.71
C ALA A 126 19.39 3.94 5.09
N SER A 127 20.36 4.70 5.62
CA SER A 127 20.20 5.46 6.85
C SER A 127 19.18 6.61 6.65
N ASP A 128 18.55 7.03 7.73
CA ASP A 128 17.65 8.19 7.73
C ASP A 128 18.36 9.44 7.21
N ALA A 129 19.63 9.65 7.61
CA ALA A 129 20.44 10.77 7.14
C ALA A 129 20.63 10.76 5.62
N ARG A 130 20.83 9.58 5.00
CA ARG A 130 20.92 9.44 3.54
C ARG A 130 19.58 9.78 2.88
N LEU A 131 18.48 9.24 3.38
CA LEU A 131 17.15 9.47 2.82
C LEU A 131 16.71 10.92 2.98
N ARG A 132 16.95 11.57 4.12
CA ARG A 132 16.66 13.00 4.31
C ARG A 132 17.37 13.91 3.30
N ARG A 133 18.55 13.53 2.80
CA ARG A 133 19.23 14.26 1.71
C ARG A 133 18.62 14.03 0.33
N LEU A 134 17.92 12.91 0.14
CA LEU A 134 17.32 12.53 -1.15
C LEU A 134 15.85 12.91 -1.26
N ILE A 135 15.17 13.15 -0.15
CA ILE A 135 13.72 13.36 -0.13
C ILE A 135 13.44 14.81 0.27
N LYS A 136 12.69 15.52 -0.58
CA LYS A 136 12.07 16.82 -0.28
C LYS A 136 10.61 16.55 0.14
N PHE A 137 10.20 17.13 1.25
CA PHE A 137 8.81 17.10 1.69
C PHE A 137 8.12 18.42 1.34
N GLU A 138 6.86 18.33 0.93
CA GLU A 138 5.97 19.45 0.66
C GLU A 138 4.66 19.23 1.39
N GLY A 139 4.14 20.23 2.13
CA GLY A 139 2.88 20.13 2.87
C GLY A 139 2.96 19.37 4.20
N THR A 140 4.13 19.30 4.84
CA THR A 140 4.28 18.65 6.17
C THR A 140 3.40 19.27 7.23
N GLU A 141 3.12 20.57 7.12
CA GLU A 141 2.22 21.32 8.00
C GLU A 141 0.81 20.73 8.04
N HIS A 142 0.36 20.08 6.98
CA HIS A 142 -0.93 19.42 6.95
C HIS A 142 -0.97 18.19 7.85
N LEU A 143 0.13 17.43 7.88
CA LEU A 143 0.27 16.28 8.77
C LEU A 143 0.37 16.75 10.24
N ASP A 144 1.17 17.77 10.50
CA ASP A 144 1.33 18.33 11.86
C ASP A 144 -0.01 18.83 12.40
N ALA A 145 -0.77 19.58 11.60
CA ALA A 145 -2.10 20.06 11.95
C ALA A 145 -3.11 18.91 12.15
N ALA A 146 -2.98 17.83 11.38
CA ALA A 146 -3.82 16.64 11.54
C ALA A 146 -3.53 15.91 12.86
N LEU A 147 -2.26 15.69 13.19
CA LEU A 147 -1.84 15.02 14.43
C LEU A 147 -2.12 15.86 15.69
N ALA A 148 -2.08 17.18 15.58
CA ALA A 148 -2.47 18.08 16.68
C ALA A 148 -3.92 17.87 17.14
N ARG A 149 -4.78 17.27 16.31
CA ARG A 149 -6.17 16.92 16.66
C ARG A 149 -6.27 15.66 17.57
N GLY A 150 -5.19 14.91 17.77
CA GLY A 150 -5.15 13.72 18.64
C GLY A 150 -5.94 12.51 18.12
N LYS A 151 -6.20 12.44 16.81
CA LYS A 151 -6.98 11.34 16.18
C LYS A 151 -6.15 10.50 15.19
N GLY A 152 -4.83 10.72 15.12
CA GLY A 152 -3.99 10.19 14.08
C GLY A 152 -4.33 10.78 12.71
N ALA A 153 -3.82 10.16 11.65
CA ALA A 153 -4.08 10.58 10.28
C ALA A 153 -4.10 9.37 9.34
N LEU A 154 -5.07 9.29 8.42
CA LEU A 154 -5.06 8.34 7.32
C LEU A 154 -4.28 8.95 6.15
N MET A 155 -3.06 8.43 5.90
CA MET A 155 -2.20 8.86 4.80
C MET A 155 -2.54 8.05 3.56
N LEU A 156 -3.34 8.62 2.68
CA LEU A 156 -3.95 7.95 1.55
C LEU A 156 -3.07 8.06 0.31
N SER A 157 -2.47 6.96 -0.11
CA SER A 157 -1.57 6.88 -1.25
C SER A 157 -2.10 5.95 -2.36
N ALA A 158 -1.38 5.86 -3.46
CA ALA A 158 -1.72 5.01 -4.59
C ALA A 158 -0.48 4.27 -5.12
N HIS A 159 -0.73 3.22 -5.93
CA HIS A 159 0.33 2.38 -6.45
C HIS A 159 1.10 3.06 -7.60
N PHE A 160 1.99 3.96 -7.22
CA PHE A 160 3.07 4.45 -8.08
C PHE A 160 4.32 3.58 -7.91
N THR A 161 5.23 3.61 -8.85
CA THR A 161 6.51 2.87 -8.76
C THR A 161 7.36 3.32 -7.57
N THR A 162 7.13 4.51 -7.03
CA THR A 162 7.76 5.07 -5.83
C THR A 162 7.04 4.72 -4.51
N LEU A 163 6.07 3.80 -4.55
CA LEU A 163 5.21 3.43 -3.41
C LEU A 163 6.01 3.11 -2.13
N GLU A 164 6.98 2.22 -2.22
CA GLU A 164 7.81 1.79 -1.07
C GLU A 164 8.66 2.94 -0.53
N MET A 165 9.16 3.80 -1.43
CA MET A 165 9.89 5.01 -1.04
C MET A 165 8.98 5.96 -0.26
N GLY A 166 7.73 6.14 -0.70
CA GLY A 166 6.76 6.95 0.02
C GLY A 166 6.44 6.43 1.41
N ALA A 167 6.19 5.13 1.54
CA ALA A 167 5.95 4.50 2.83
C ALA A 167 7.15 4.72 3.79
N ARG A 168 8.38 4.55 3.30
CA ARG A 168 9.61 4.79 4.07
C ARG A 168 9.83 6.27 4.39
N ALA A 169 9.52 7.15 3.45
CA ALA A 169 9.66 8.60 3.66
C ALA A 169 8.78 9.10 4.82
N LEU A 170 7.55 8.60 4.95
CA LEU A 170 6.66 9.00 6.04
C LEU A 170 7.28 8.71 7.42
N THR A 171 8.05 7.62 7.56
CA THR A 171 8.72 7.28 8.83
C THR A 171 9.86 8.25 9.21
N LEU A 172 10.31 9.08 8.28
CA LEU A 172 11.28 10.16 8.58
C LEU A 172 10.62 11.36 9.27
N LEU A 173 9.32 11.51 9.15
CA LEU A 173 8.56 12.58 9.79
C LEU A 173 8.18 12.24 11.24
N GLY A 174 8.16 10.94 11.60
CA GLY A 174 7.84 10.50 12.95
C GLY A 174 7.36 9.05 13.01
N PRO A 175 6.95 8.60 14.19
CA PRO A 175 6.38 7.26 14.37
C PRO A 175 5.17 7.04 13.46
N THR A 176 5.20 5.97 12.66
CA THR A 176 4.22 5.71 11.59
C THR A 176 3.91 4.23 11.51
N SER A 177 2.67 3.90 11.18
CA SER A 177 2.25 2.54 10.84
C SER A 177 1.89 2.42 9.35
N ILE A 178 2.16 1.25 8.77
CA ILE A 178 1.96 1.01 7.34
C ILE A 178 1.07 -0.22 7.17
N MET A 179 -0.02 -0.07 6.42
CA MET A 179 -0.83 -1.20 5.99
C MET A 179 -0.31 -1.75 4.66
N TYR A 180 -0.18 -3.08 4.56
CA TYR A 180 0.33 -3.72 3.36
C TYR A 180 -0.37 -5.05 3.06
N LEU A 181 -0.27 -5.51 1.82
CA LEU A 181 -0.66 -6.84 1.42
C LEU A 181 0.56 -7.77 1.49
N THR A 182 0.41 -8.91 2.18
CA THR A 182 1.48 -9.89 2.32
C THR A 182 1.75 -10.57 0.97
N PRO A 183 2.99 -10.54 0.46
CA PRO A 183 3.37 -11.25 -0.76
C PRO A 183 3.13 -12.76 -0.64
N SER A 184 2.79 -13.42 -1.75
CA SER A 184 2.55 -14.87 -1.79
C SER A 184 3.81 -15.71 -1.61
N ASN A 185 4.97 -15.23 -2.06
CA ASN A 185 6.24 -15.92 -1.85
C ASN A 185 6.70 -15.74 -0.39
N PRO A 186 6.90 -16.82 0.38
CA PRO A 186 7.18 -16.72 1.82
C PRO A 186 8.51 -16.05 2.16
N LEU A 187 9.56 -16.20 1.32
CA LEU A 187 10.83 -15.50 1.52
C LEU A 187 10.66 -13.99 1.27
N ILE A 188 10.00 -13.61 0.16
CA ILE A 188 9.74 -12.19 -0.14
C ILE A 188 8.85 -11.57 0.94
N ALA A 189 7.84 -12.30 1.42
CA ALA A 189 6.97 -11.86 2.52
C ALA A 189 7.78 -11.57 3.79
N GLU A 190 8.67 -12.48 4.21
CA GLU A 190 9.50 -12.30 5.41
C GLU A 190 10.52 -11.16 5.24
N LEU A 191 11.17 -11.06 4.07
CA LEU A 191 12.11 -9.97 3.79
C LEU A 191 11.42 -8.61 3.78
N SER A 192 10.26 -8.50 3.13
CA SER A 192 9.46 -7.27 3.09
C SER A 192 8.97 -6.88 4.50
N ARG A 193 8.51 -7.85 5.28
CA ARG A 193 8.13 -7.62 6.67
C ARG A 193 9.31 -7.07 7.47
N ARG A 194 10.48 -7.70 7.43
CA ARG A 194 11.70 -7.23 8.13
C ARG A 194 12.13 -5.86 7.69
N GLY A 195 12.10 -5.58 6.37
CA GLY A 195 12.45 -4.29 5.83
C GLY A 195 11.54 -3.17 6.37
N ARG A 196 10.23 -3.42 6.42
CA ARG A 196 9.23 -2.45 6.90
C ARG A 196 9.25 -2.30 8.42
N THR A 197 9.24 -3.39 9.18
CA THR A 197 9.20 -3.35 10.66
C THR A 197 10.44 -2.71 11.28
N ARG A 198 11.55 -2.60 10.54
CA ARG A 198 12.75 -1.91 11.01
C ARG A 198 12.52 -0.41 11.25
N HIS A 199 11.58 0.19 10.51
CA HIS A 199 11.42 1.65 10.45
C HIS A 199 10.01 2.12 10.85
N THR A 200 9.06 1.19 11.05
CA THR A 200 7.67 1.50 11.40
C THR A 200 7.34 1.06 12.81
N VAL A 201 6.38 1.71 13.43
CA VAL A 201 5.81 1.27 14.72
C VAL A 201 5.14 -0.09 14.53
N GLN A 202 4.35 -0.22 13.45
CA GLN A 202 3.70 -1.48 13.10
C GLN A 202 3.53 -1.60 11.59
N ALA A 203 3.85 -2.79 11.05
CA ALA A 203 3.46 -3.19 9.71
C ALA A 203 2.16 -4.01 9.81
N ILE A 204 1.04 -3.42 9.36
CA ILE A 204 -0.31 -3.92 9.52
C ILE A 204 -0.70 -4.71 8.25
N SER A 205 -1.09 -5.96 8.39
CA SER A 205 -1.65 -6.72 7.26
C SER A 205 -3.04 -6.18 6.89
N SER A 206 -3.38 -6.20 5.61
CA SER A 206 -4.62 -5.61 5.08
C SER A 206 -5.92 -6.22 5.66
N ASP A 207 -5.85 -7.37 6.31
CA ASP A 207 -6.96 -8.01 7.03
C ASP A 207 -7.05 -7.57 8.52
N GLN A 208 -6.05 -6.84 9.04
CA GLN A 208 -5.95 -6.40 10.43
C GLN A 208 -6.50 -4.98 10.63
N VAL A 209 -7.73 -4.73 10.23
CA VAL A 209 -8.37 -3.40 10.33
C VAL A 209 -8.44 -2.89 11.78
N ARG A 210 -8.55 -3.79 12.76
CA ARG A 210 -8.55 -3.40 14.19
C ARG A 210 -7.25 -2.74 14.60
N ASP A 211 -6.12 -3.25 14.14
CA ASP A 211 -4.81 -2.70 14.42
C ASP A 211 -4.64 -1.30 13.79
N LEU A 212 -5.16 -1.12 12.56
CA LEU A 212 -5.21 0.20 11.93
C LEU A 212 -5.97 1.21 12.80
N LEU A 213 -7.18 0.86 13.25
CA LEU A 213 -8.00 1.74 14.10
C LEU A 213 -7.34 2.01 15.45
N GLN A 214 -6.66 1.02 16.05
CA GLN A 214 -5.92 1.20 17.30
C GLN A 214 -4.73 2.16 17.10
N ASN A 215 -4.00 2.06 15.98
CA ASN A 215 -2.90 2.97 15.69
C ASN A 215 -3.38 4.42 15.48
N LEU A 216 -4.51 4.63 14.80
CA LEU A 216 -5.13 5.95 14.69
C LEU A 216 -5.52 6.50 16.06
N LYS A 217 -6.13 5.66 16.93
CA LYS A 217 -6.48 6.05 18.31
C LYS A 217 -5.24 6.44 19.14
N ASN A 218 -4.10 5.84 18.86
CA ASN A 218 -2.81 6.17 19.47
C ASN A 218 -2.15 7.41 18.81
N ASN A 219 -2.90 8.17 18.03
CA ASN A 219 -2.45 9.38 17.32
C ASN A 219 -1.31 9.13 16.35
N LEU A 220 -1.24 7.96 15.71
CA LEU A 220 -0.24 7.64 14.69
C LEU A 220 -0.80 7.91 13.28
N PRO A 221 0.04 8.40 12.36
CA PRO A 221 -0.29 8.35 10.96
C PRO A 221 -0.26 6.89 10.49
N VAL A 222 -1.28 6.49 9.74
CA VAL A 222 -1.38 5.16 9.13
C VAL A 222 -1.41 5.32 7.62
N TRP A 223 -0.37 4.83 6.96
CA TRP A 223 -0.23 4.85 5.52
C TRP A 223 -0.86 3.64 4.87
N TYR A 224 -1.66 3.85 3.80
CA TYR A 224 -2.20 2.78 2.98
C TYR A 224 -2.60 3.25 1.57
N ALA A 225 -2.71 2.31 0.62
CA ALA A 225 -2.99 2.56 -0.78
C ALA A 225 -4.15 1.67 -1.28
N PRO A 226 -5.40 2.15 -1.24
CA PRO A 226 -6.58 1.36 -1.60
C PRO A 226 -6.98 1.44 -3.09
N ASP A 227 -6.12 1.92 -3.97
CA ASP A 227 -6.42 2.20 -5.39
C ASP A 227 -6.46 0.96 -6.30
N GLN A 228 -6.09 -0.22 -5.80
CA GLN A 228 -6.15 -1.45 -6.57
C GLN A 228 -7.58 -2.00 -6.68
N ARG A 229 -7.78 -2.90 -7.66
CA ARG A 229 -9.03 -3.62 -7.84
C ARG A 229 -9.43 -4.36 -6.55
N TYR A 230 -10.64 -4.14 -6.13
CA TYR A 230 -11.21 -4.79 -4.97
C TYR A 230 -12.56 -5.40 -5.30
N THR A 231 -12.81 -6.66 -4.92
CA THR A 231 -14.01 -7.43 -5.28
C THR A 231 -14.62 -8.17 -4.09
N GLN A 232 -14.29 -7.73 -2.87
CA GLN A 232 -14.81 -8.30 -1.63
C GLN A 232 -15.88 -7.38 -1.02
N LYS A 233 -16.30 -7.64 0.21
CA LYS A 233 -17.19 -6.78 0.98
C LYS A 233 -16.66 -5.34 1.02
N ASN A 234 -17.50 -4.35 0.76
CA ASN A 234 -17.19 -2.92 0.54
C ASN A 234 -16.56 -2.65 -0.84
N SER A 235 -16.80 -3.49 -1.84
CA SER A 235 -16.47 -3.21 -3.22
C SER A 235 -17.63 -2.48 -3.89
N GLU A 236 -17.34 -1.34 -4.50
CA GLU A 236 -18.28 -0.59 -5.33
C GLU A 236 -17.64 -0.31 -6.70
N ILE A 237 -18.49 -0.06 -7.69
CA ILE A 237 -18.04 0.40 -9.00
C ILE A 237 -17.91 1.92 -8.96
N VAL A 238 -16.66 2.38 -8.97
CA VAL A 238 -16.34 3.82 -8.91
C VAL A 238 -15.60 4.20 -10.17
N PRO A 239 -15.94 5.31 -10.84
CA PRO A 239 -15.20 5.78 -12.00
C PRO A 239 -13.72 6.00 -11.70
N PHE A 240 -12.86 5.55 -12.62
CA PHE A 240 -11.42 5.81 -12.63
C PHE A 240 -11.00 6.11 -14.06
N PHE A 241 -10.49 7.30 -14.32
CA PHE A 241 -10.31 7.84 -15.68
C PHE A 241 -11.57 7.74 -16.54
N GLY A 242 -12.74 7.95 -15.95
CA GLY A 242 -14.03 7.83 -16.62
C GLY A 242 -14.50 6.40 -16.88
N HIS A 243 -13.71 5.38 -16.55
CA HIS A 243 -14.06 3.97 -16.74
C HIS A 243 -14.51 3.31 -15.44
N PRO A 244 -15.52 2.40 -15.48
CA PRO A 244 -15.99 1.71 -14.28
C PRO A 244 -14.91 0.78 -13.73
N ALA A 245 -14.56 0.95 -12.45
CA ALA A 245 -13.52 0.18 -11.78
C ALA A 245 -13.98 -0.29 -10.41
N ALA A 246 -13.87 -1.61 -10.16
CA ALA A 246 -14.16 -2.19 -8.85
C ALA A 246 -13.16 -1.65 -7.81
N SER A 247 -13.65 -0.95 -6.79
CA SER A 247 -12.85 -0.15 -5.86
C SER A 247 -13.25 -0.41 -4.41
N ASN A 248 -12.29 -0.27 -3.51
CA ASN A 248 -12.53 -0.36 -2.08
C ASN A 248 -13.02 1.01 -1.55
N VAL A 249 -14.25 1.08 -1.07
CA VAL A 249 -14.84 2.30 -0.49
C VAL A 249 -14.70 2.36 1.04
N ALA A 250 -13.91 1.48 1.65
CA ALA A 250 -13.77 1.40 3.11
C ALA A 250 -13.12 2.63 3.74
N THR A 251 -12.44 3.50 2.98
CA THR A 251 -11.78 4.70 3.51
C THR A 251 -12.75 5.60 4.26
N SER A 252 -13.93 5.85 3.70
CA SER A 252 -14.98 6.66 4.33
C SER A 252 -15.42 6.07 5.68
N ARG A 253 -15.61 4.75 5.72
CA ARG A 253 -15.96 4.06 6.97
C ARG A 253 -14.84 4.12 8.01
N LEU A 254 -13.59 3.94 7.59
CA LEU A 254 -12.43 4.05 8.49
C LEU A 254 -12.33 5.45 9.09
N ALA A 255 -12.48 6.47 8.27
CA ALA A 255 -12.48 7.87 8.70
C ALA A 255 -13.66 8.17 9.65
N LYS A 256 -14.88 7.67 9.35
CA LYS A 256 -16.07 7.84 10.21
C LYS A 256 -15.88 7.21 11.60
N ILE A 257 -15.32 6.00 11.67
CA ILE A 257 -15.12 5.29 12.93
C ILE A 257 -14.00 5.91 13.76
N SER A 258 -12.88 6.30 13.13
CA SER A 258 -11.71 6.83 13.83
C SER A 258 -11.80 8.31 14.14
N GLY A 259 -12.55 9.08 13.36
CA GLY A 259 -12.52 10.55 13.35
C GLY A 259 -11.20 11.12 12.85
N ALA A 260 -10.32 10.30 12.27
CA ALA A 260 -9.04 10.71 11.72
C ALA A 260 -9.21 11.49 10.41
N PRO A 261 -8.49 12.59 10.20
CA PRO A 261 -8.42 13.25 8.92
C PRO A 261 -7.76 12.35 7.87
N VAL A 262 -8.20 12.47 6.62
CA VAL A 262 -7.67 11.74 5.48
C VAL A 262 -6.86 12.68 4.61
N LEU A 263 -5.55 12.43 4.51
CA LEU A 263 -4.61 13.24 3.77
C LEU A 263 -4.11 12.47 2.55
N PRO A 264 -4.33 12.96 1.32
CA PRO A 264 -3.68 12.40 0.14
C PRO A 264 -2.17 12.60 0.22
N TYR A 265 -1.42 11.55 -0.15
CA TYR A 265 0.02 11.45 0.05
C TYR A 265 0.67 10.81 -1.18
N PHE A 266 1.41 11.58 -1.96
CA PHE A 266 2.00 11.12 -3.21
C PHE A 266 3.51 11.29 -3.25
N PRO A 267 4.28 10.18 -3.24
CA PRO A 267 5.71 10.18 -3.52
C PRO A 267 5.95 10.19 -5.02
N ARG A 268 6.96 10.91 -5.47
CA ARG A 268 7.41 10.93 -6.87
C ARG A 268 8.92 10.96 -6.98
N ARG A 269 9.47 10.30 -7.98
CA ARG A 269 10.88 10.42 -8.37
C ARG A 269 11.05 11.70 -9.17
N ARG A 270 12.10 12.46 -8.86
CA ARG A 270 12.42 13.68 -9.58
C ARG A 270 12.95 13.38 -10.98
N ALA A 271 12.56 14.15 -11.97
CA ALA A 271 12.99 13.98 -13.37
C ALA A 271 14.52 14.14 -13.54
N ASP A 272 15.15 14.98 -12.71
CA ASP A 272 16.61 15.18 -12.70
C ASP A 272 17.42 14.05 -12.05
N ASN A 273 16.74 13.01 -11.55
CA ASN A 273 17.36 11.84 -10.87
C ASN A 273 18.18 12.19 -9.63
N THR A 274 17.91 13.28 -8.98
CA THR A 274 18.64 13.72 -7.77
C THR A 274 17.95 13.28 -6.48
N GLY A 275 16.73 12.74 -6.56
CA GLY A 275 15.97 12.29 -5.39
C GLY A 275 14.49 12.19 -5.64
N TYR A 276 13.73 12.46 -4.59
CA TYR A 276 12.30 12.28 -4.53
C TYR A 276 11.63 13.54 -3.97
N VAL A 277 10.37 13.73 -4.33
CA VAL A 277 9.49 14.67 -3.66
C VAL A 277 8.31 13.87 -3.09
N VAL A 278 7.95 14.20 -1.87
CA VAL A 278 6.76 13.66 -1.21
C VAL A 278 5.82 14.81 -0.96
N HIS A 279 4.67 14.77 -1.60
CA HIS A 279 3.64 15.79 -1.42
C HIS A 279 2.55 15.28 -0.49
N ILE A 280 2.33 16.00 0.60
CA ILE A 280 1.24 15.81 1.56
C ILE A 280 0.20 16.88 1.27
N HIS A 281 -0.94 16.44 0.73
CA HIS A 281 -2.04 17.37 0.44
C HIS A 281 -2.80 17.75 1.73
N PRO A 282 -3.53 18.88 1.72
CA PRO A 282 -4.48 19.18 2.77
C PRO A 282 -5.46 18.02 2.99
N PRO A 283 -5.95 17.81 4.22
CA PRO A 283 -6.97 16.82 4.46
C PRO A 283 -8.23 17.12 3.66
N PHE A 284 -8.91 16.08 3.20
CA PHE A 284 -10.19 16.26 2.53
C PHE A 284 -11.17 17.02 3.45
N ARG A 285 -11.78 18.08 2.91
CA ARG A 285 -12.86 18.79 3.59
C ARG A 285 -14.16 18.03 3.45
N ASN A 286 -15.02 18.07 4.50
CA ASN A 286 -16.30 17.34 4.52
C ASN A 286 -16.11 15.85 4.13
N PHE A 287 -15.20 15.20 4.83
CA PHE A 287 -14.88 13.80 4.64
C PHE A 287 -14.87 13.07 5.99
N PRO A 288 -15.50 11.90 6.12
CA PRO A 288 -16.29 11.27 5.07
C PRO A 288 -17.65 11.97 4.86
N SER A 289 -18.17 11.90 3.64
CA SER A 289 -19.58 12.21 3.36
C SER A 289 -20.47 10.99 3.65
N ASP A 290 -21.76 11.11 3.37
CA ASP A 290 -22.69 9.97 3.44
C ASP A 290 -22.68 9.11 2.16
N ASP A 291 -21.92 9.53 1.13
CA ASP A 291 -21.71 8.79 -0.12
C ASP A 291 -20.25 8.31 -0.25
N PRO A 292 -19.97 7.04 0.10
CA PRO A 292 -18.64 6.47 -0.03
C PRO A 292 -18.12 6.38 -1.47
N ILE A 293 -19.01 6.36 -2.47
CA ILE A 293 -18.64 6.35 -3.89
C ILE A 293 -18.12 7.73 -4.28
N ALA A 294 -18.84 8.80 -3.90
CA ALA A 294 -18.38 10.17 -4.11
C ALA A 294 -17.04 10.44 -3.40
N ASP A 295 -16.89 10.00 -2.16
CA ASP A 295 -15.64 10.12 -1.42
C ASP A 295 -14.46 9.43 -2.13
N THR A 296 -14.68 8.20 -2.62
CA THR A 296 -13.66 7.45 -3.36
C THR A 296 -13.34 8.11 -4.70
N SER A 297 -14.35 8.66 -5.38
CA SER A 297 -14.17 9.39 -6.64
C SER A 297 -13.29 10.63 -6.45
N ARG A 298 -13.41 11.36 -5.33
CA ARG A 298 -12.53 12.49 -5.00
C ARG A 298 -11.06 12.06 -4.89
N PHE A 299 -10.81 10.90 -4.29
CA PHE A 299 -9.47 10.36 -4.21
C PHE A 299 -8.97 9.88 -5.58
N HIS A 300 -9.82 9.21 -6.36
CA HIS A 300 -9.48 8.81 -7.74
C HIS A 300 -9.06 10.02 -8.59
N ALA A 301 -9.77 11.14 -8.50
CA ALA A 301 -9.43 12.35 -9.24
C ALA A 301 -8.01 12.86 -8.93
N LEU A 302 -7.55 12.76 -7.67
CA LEU A 302 -6.17 13.11 -7.31
C LEU A 302 -5.14 12.10 -7.85
N ILE A 303 -5.45 10.81 -7.84
CA ILE A 303 -4.58 9.79 -8.47
C ILE A 303 -4.47 10.07 -9.97
N GLU A 304 -5.60 10.34 -10.64
CA GLU A 304 -5.64 10.65 -12.06
C GLU A 304 -4.81 11.89 -12.41
N ALA A 305 -4.90 12.95 -11.60
CA ALA A 305 -4.10 14.16 -11.79
C ALA A 305 -2.60 13.85 -11.68
N ASN A 306 -2.18 13.12 -10.63
CA ASN A 306 -0.79 12.72 -10.46
C ASN A 306 -0.31 11.76 -11.57
N ALA A 307 -1.16 10.84 -12.03
CA ALA A 307 -0.82 9.92 -13.11
C ALA A 307 -0.74 10.61 -14.49
N ARG A 308 -1.44 11.73 -14.69
CA ARG A 308 -1.26 12.56 -15.90
C ARG A 308 0.02 13.39 -15.85
N GLU A 309 0.41 13.86 -14.69
CA GLU A 309 1.63 14.67 -14.50
C GLU A 309 2.90 13.82 -14.54
N TYR A 310 2.87 12.60 -13.98
CA TYR A 310 4.00 11.66 -13.93
C TYR A 310 3.57 10.27 -14.46
N PRO A 311 3.20 10.18 -15.74
CA PRO A 311 2.54 9.00 -16.27
C PRO A 311 3.41 7.74 -16.25
N GLU A 312 4.74 7.87 -16.35
CA GLU A 312 5.65 6.73 -16.28
C GLU A 312 5.71 6.09 -14.87
N GLN A 313 5.27 6.80 -13.83
CA GLN A 313 5.37 6.35 -12.46
C GLN A 313 4.11 5.66 -11.94
N TYR A 314 2.95 5.78 -12.59
CA TYR A 314 1.75 5.04 -12.17
C TYR A 314 1.82 3.55 -12.58
N LEU A 315 1.25 2.65 -11.77
CA LEU A 315 1.38 1.18 -11.97
C LEU A 315 0.47 0.67 -13.10
N TRP A 316 0.85 0.91 -14.36
CA TRP A 316 0.07 0.49 -15.53
C TRP A 316 0.05 -1.02 -15.77
N THR A 317 0.98 -1.80 -15.24
CA THR A 317 1.02 -3.26 -15.39
C THR A 317 -0.01 -4.00 -14.54
N TYR A 318 -0.78 -3.29 -13.71
CA TYR A 318 -1.84 -3.89 -12.90
C TYR A 318 -3.18 -3.89 -13.66
N LYS A 319 -3.95 -5.02 -13.59
CA LYS A 319 -5.26 -5.17 -14.24
C LYS A 319 -6.37 -4.39 -13.51
N ARG A 320 -6.29 -3.05 -13.52
CA ARG A 320 -7.18 -2.17 -12.74
C ARG A 320 -8.66 -2.28 -13.13
N PHE A 321 -8.96 -2.46 -14.42
CA PHE A 321 -10.33 -2.46 -14.95
C PHE A 321 -10.93 -3.87 -15.11
N LYS A 322 -10.25 -4.91 -14.61
CA LYS A 322 -10.83 -6.25 -14.59
C LYS A 322 -11.97 -6.30 -13.58
N ARG A 323 -13.18 -6.69 -14.04
CA ARG A 323 -14.37 -6.91 -13.22
C ARG A 323 -14.93 -8.32 -13.47
N PRO A 324 -15.82 -8.83 -12.61
CA PRO A 324 -16.50 -10.12 -12.85
C PRO A 324 -17.27 -10.16 -14.17
N ASP A 325 -17.94 -9.04 -14.51
CA ASP A 325 -18.79 -8.85 -15.71
C ASP A 325 -18.01 -8.37 -16.94
N ALA A 326 -16.79 -7.85 -16.78
CA ALA A 326 -15.99 -7.30 -17.87
C ALA A 326 -14.48 -7.45 -17.64
N ASP A 327 -13.77 -8.00 -18.60
CA ASP A 327 -12.31 -8.15 -18.57
C ASP A 327 -11.68 -7.62 -19.88
N PRO A 328 -11.25 -6.35 -19.93
CA PRO A 328 -10.65 -5.77 -21.13
C PRO A 328 -9.30 -6.42 -21.48
N TYR A 329 -8.74 -7.23 -20.63
CA TYR A 329 -7.45 -7.93 -20.83
C TYR A 329 -7.61 -9.34 -21.42
N ARG A 330 -8.84 -9.85 -21.58
CA ARG A 330 -9.09 -11.09 -22.34
C ARG A 330 -8.88 -10.83 -23.83
N ARG A 331 -8.33 -11.82 -24.51
CA ARG A 331 -8.32 -11.86 -25.98
C ARG A 331 -9.58 -12.55 -26.46
#